data_ae73ffbca3c497c22a292138ea095826
#
_entry.id   ae73ffbca3c497c22a292138ea095826
#
_cell.length_a   1.000
_cell.length_b   1.000
_cell.length_c   1.000
_cell.angle_alpha   90.00
_cell.angle_beta   90.00
_cell.angle_gamma   90.00
#
_symmetry.space_group_name_H-M   'P 1'
#
loop_
_entity.id
_entity.type
_entity.pdbx_description
1 polymer ?
#
loop_
_entity_poly.entity_id
_entity_poly.type
_entity_poly.pdbx_seq_one_letter_code
_entity_poly.pdbx_strand_id
1 'polypeptide(L)'
;MRQIVVTGGGTGIGYAIAGEFIRAGDQVTVTGRREHVLKEAVTSLNSLATRDATRVTAPAAGYACFDAADPAAVSAALTQLPERVDVLVNNAGGNTGFDRAAVGDGDLAGLAADWRANLDANLLSAVLVTAALTPRFAPDARIISFGSIAARRGAGSYGAAKAAVEAWSADVARELGPRGITANVVSPGLTLGSEFFRDTLTEARKQRLIAETRNGRAGTTADVAAAVMFLASPAAGHVTGQVIHVNGGAYLGG
;
A
#
# COMPACT_ATOMS: atom_id res chain seq x y z
N MET A 1 -9.72 -7.01 -19.14
CA MET A 1 -8.44 -6.51 -18.55
C MET A 1 -8.80 -5.46 -17.52
N ARG A 2 -8.42 -5.66 -16.27
CA ARG A 2 -8.71 -4.72 -15.17
C ARG A 2 -7.71 -3.56 -15.20
N GLN A 3 -8.13 -2.41 -14.69
CA GLN A 3 -7.29 -1.23 -14.47
C GLN A 3 -6.93 -1.13 -12.99
N ILE A 4 -5.67 -1.22 -12.68
CA ILE A 4 -5.14 -1.26 -11.31
C ILE A 4 -4.34 0.01 -11.04
N VAL A 5 -4.56 0.63 -9.91
CA VAL A 5 -3.72 1.74 -9.40
C VAL A 5 -3.03 1.28 -8.13
N VAL A 6 -1.69 1.41 -8.09
CA VAL A 6 -0.88 1.05 -6.92
C VAL A 6 -0.08 2.28 -6.48
N THR A 7 -0.45 2.88 -5.36
CA THR A 7 0.33 3.99 -4.80
C THR A 7 1.58 3.47 -4.12
N GLY A 8 2.71 4.20 -4.26
CA GLY A 8 4.01 3.71 -3.80
C GLY A 8 4.48 2.45 -4.54
N GLY A 9 4.08 2.30 -5.82
CA GLY A 9 4.33 1.10 -6.61
C GLY A 9 5.73 1.01 -7.25
N GLY A 10 6.60 1.98 -7.01
CA GLY A 10 7.94 2.00 -7.61
C GLY A 10 8.95 1.04 -6.97
N THR A 11 8.74 0.62 -5.72
CA THR A 11 9.68 -0.22 -4.97
C THR A 11 8.97 -1.16 -4.00
N GLY A 12 9.72 -2.10 -3.43
CA GLY A 12 9.32 -2.92 -2.29
C GLY A 12 8.00 -3.68 -2.49
N ILE A 13 7.10 -3.57 -1.51
CA ILE A 13 5.81 -4.27 -1.50
C ILE A 13 4.94 -3.82 -2.68
N GLY A 14 4.84 -2.50 -2.93
CA GLY A 14 4.02 -1.97 -4.02
C GLY A 14 4.47 -2.44 -5.40
N TYR A 15 5.78 -2.49 -5.63
CA TYR A 15 6.35 -3.04 -6.87
C TYR A 15 6.04 -4.55 -7.03
N ALA A 16 6.19 -5.34 -5.96
CA ALA A 16 5.87 -6.75 -6.00
C ALA A 16 4.39 -7.00 -6.33
N ILE A 17 3.48 -6.22 -5.73
CA ILE A 17 2.04 -6.26 -6.02
C ILE A 17 1.76 -5.91 -7.48
N ALA A 18 2.35 -4.83 -7.99
CA ALA A 18 2.22 -4.42 -9.39
C ALA A 18 2.67 -5.54 -10.33
N GLY A 19 3.77 -6.23 -10.01
CA GLY A 19 4.27 -7.38 -10.77
C GLY A 19 3.28 -8.54 -10.81
N GLU A 20 2.60 -8.86 -9.71
CA GLU A 20 1.60 -9.94 -9.70
C GLU A 20 0.38 -9.58 -10.56
N PHE A 21 -0.11 -8.34 -10.52
CA PHE A 21 -1.20 -7.90 -11.40
C PHE A 21 -0.80 -7.96 -12.89
N ILE A 22 0.42 -7.55 -13.23
CA ILE A 22 0.95 -7.68 -14.61
C ILE A 22 0.97 -9.14 -15.05
N ARG A 23 1.47 -10.07 -14.21
CA ARG A 23 1.46 -11.52 -14.50
C ARG A 23 0.04 -12.07 -14.66
N ALA A 24 -0.91 -11.54 -13.90
CA ALA A 24 -2.32 -11.89 -14.03
C ALA A 24 -2.99 -11.33 -15.31
N GLY A 25 -2.31 -10.44 -16.04
CA GLY A 25 -2.80 -9.85 -17.29
C GLY A 25 -3.59 -8.56 -17.12
N ASP A 26 -3.39 -7.87 -16.01
CA ASP A 26 -4.02 -6.58 -15.75
C ASP A 26 -3.15 -5.42 -16.24
N GLN A 27 -3.75 -4.25 -16.45
CA GLN A 27 -3.04 -2.99 -16.65
C GLN A 27 -2.79 -2.31 -15.31
N VAL A 28 -1.57 -1.83 -15.09
CA VAL A 28 -1.17 -1.27 -13.79
C VAL A 28 -0.61 0.13 -13.97
N THR A 29 -1.14 1.09 -13.22
CA THR A 29 -0.54 2.42 -13.04
C THR A 29 0.09 2.48 -11.66
N VAL A 30 1.42 2.58 -11.60
CA VAL A 30 2.15 2.80 -10.34
C VAL A 30 2.32 4.28 -10.07
N THR A 31 2.20 4.72 -8.81
CA THR A 31 2.40 6.14 -8.47
C THR A 31 3.43 6.32 -7.38
N GLY A 32 3.98 7.52 -7.28
CA GLY A 32 4.98 7.88 -6.26
C GLY A 32 5.60 9.24 -6.54
N ARG A 33 6.54 9.65 -5.71
CA ARG A 33 7.17 10.99 -5.77
C ARG A 33 8.47 11.05 -6.58
N ARG A 34 9.11 9.90 -6.82
CA ARG A 34 10.43 9.81 -7.47
C ARG A 34 10.25 9.31 -8.91
N GLU A 35 10.21 10.23 -9.84
CA GLU A 35 9.90 9.90 -11.25
C GLU A 35 10.88 8.90 -11.86
N HIS A 36 12.20 9.04 -11.61
CA HIS A 36 13.19 8.09 -12.12
C HIS A 36 12.95 6.66 -11.62
N VAL A 37 12.60 6.49 -10.33
CA VAL A 37 12.26 5.18 -9.76
C VAL A 37 11.01 4.57 -10.43
N LEU A 38 10.00 5.40 -10.71
CA LEU A 38 8.78 4.95 -11.39
C LEU A 38 9.08 4.53 -12.84
N LYS A 39 9.93 5.26 -13.57
CA LYS A 39 10.35 4.90 -14.93
C LYS A 39 11.08 3.56 -14.98
N GLU A 40 12.00 3.33 -14.05
CA GLU A 40 12.71 2.05 -13.91
C GLU A 40 11.75 0.91 -13.56
N ALA A 41 10.85 1.14 -12.61
CA ALA A 41 9.83 0.16 -12.22
C ALA A 41 8.93 -0.22 -13.40
N VAL A 42 8.43 0.75 -14.16
CA VAL A 42 7.58 0.50 -15.33
C VAL A 42 8.33 -0.27 -16.42
N THR A 43 9.59 0.07 -16.69
CA THR A 43 10.43 -0.67 -17.65
C THR A 43 10.56 -2.14 -17.23
N SER A 44 10.85 -2.38 -15.96
CA SER A 44 10.97 -3.74 -15.42
C SER A 44 9.64 -4.49 -15.41
N LEU A 45 8.53 -3.86 -15.02
CA LEU A 45 7.19 -4.45 -15.03
C LEU A 45 6.76 -4.84 -16.46
N ASN A 46 7.00 -3.99 -17.44
CA ASN A 46 6.68 -4.30 -18.83
C ASN A 46 7.50 -5.48 -19.38
N SER A 47 8.71 -5.71 -18.87
CA SER A 47 9.49 -6.90 -19.22
C SER A 47 8.89 -8.21 -18.68
N LEU A 48 8.08 -8.15 -17.61
CA LEU A 48 7.34 -9.32 -17.10
C LEU A 48 6.17 -9.69 -18.02
N ALA A 49 5.52 -8.69 -18.62
CA ALA A 49 4.40 -8.89 -19.53
C ALA A 49 4.81 -9.60 -20.84
N THR A 50 5.99 -9.28 -21.37
CA THR A 50 6.48 -9.83 -22.65
C THR A 50 6.93 -11.30 -22.58
N ARG A 51 7.05 -11.89 -21.40
CA ARG A 51 7.45 -13.30 -21.23
C ARG A 51 6.32 -14.30 -21.53
N ASP A 52 5.07 -13.85 -21.60
CA ASP A 52 3.93 -14.69 -21.97
C ASP A 52 3.57 -14.43 -23.45
N ALA A 53 4.27 -15.11 -24.36
CA ALA A 53 4.09 -14.99 -25.80
C ALA A 53 2.70 -15.45 -26.33
N THR A 54 1.84 -15.95 -25.45
CA THR A 54 0.51 -16.46 -25.83
C THR A 54 -0.57 -15.38 -25.81
N ARG A 55 -0.28 -14.18 -25.30
CA ARG A 55 -1.26 -13.07 -25.20
C ARG A 55 -1.14 -12.10 -26.37
N VAL A 56 -2.25 -11.88 -27.07
CA VAL A 56 -2.35 -10.98 -28.24
C VAL A 56 -2.16 -9.50 -27.88
N THR A 57 -2.46 -9.13 -26.63
CA THR A 57 -2.18 -7.79 -26.08
C THR A 57 -1.48 -7.96 -24.74
N ALA A 58 -0.23 -7.53 -24.68
CA ALA A 58 0.50 -7.54 -23.43
C ALA A 58 -0.12 -6.52 -22.45
N PRO A 59 -0.32 -6.90 -21.17
CA PRO A 59 -0.63 -5.92 -20.15
C PRO A 59 0.48 -4.88 -20.08
N ALA A 60 0.13 -3.62 -19.87
CA ALA A 60 1.09 -2.53 -19.83
C ALA A 60 1.13 -1.91 -18.43
N ALA A 61 2.32 -1.63 -17.95
CA ALA A 61 2.54 -0.78 -16.80
C ALA A 61 2.74 0.66 -17.27
N GLY A 62 2.08 1.60 -16.58
CA GLY A 62 2.29 3.04 -16.69
C GLY A 62 2.60 3.64 -15.32
N TYR A 63 2.91 4.93 -15.27
CA TYR A 63 3.11 5.63 -14.01
C TYR A 63 2.50 7.03 -14.00
N ALA A 64 2.21 7.54 -12.78
CA ALA A 64 1.90 8.93 -12.52
C ALA A 64 2.76 9.42 -11.33
N CYS A 65 3.48 10.53 -11.53
CA CYS A 65 4.41 11.06 -10.52
C CYS A 65 3.76 12.20 -9.75
N PHE A 66 3.41 11.97 -8.49
CA PHE A 66 2.83 12.98 -7.60
C PHE A 66 3.02 12.62 -6.12
N ASP A 67 2.86 13.60 -5.24
CA ASP A 67 2.72 13.36 -3.81
C ASP A 67 1.25 13.06 -3.48
N ALA A 68 0.98 11.85 -2.99
CA ALA A 68 -0.37 11.42 -2.64
C ALA A 68 -0.96 12.15 -1.41
N ALA A 69 -0.14 12.84 -0.64
CA ALA A 69 -0.56 13.64 0.51
C ALA A 69 -0.83 15.12 0.17
N ASP A 70 -0.56 15.53 -1.08
CA ASP A 70 -0.83 16.90 -1.56
C ASP A 70 -2.12 16.92 -2.39
N PRO A 71 -3.20 17.60 -1.92
CA PRO A 71 -4.47 17.66 -2.63
C PRO A 71 -4.38 18.24 -4.04
N ALA A 72 -3.53 19.25 -4.23
CA ALA A 72 -3.36 19.88 -5.56
C ALA A 72 -2.63 18.92 -6.53
N ALA A 73 -1.59 18.23 -6.05
CA ALA A 73 -0.87 17.24 -6.84
C ALA A 73 -1.76 16.04 -7.20
N VAL A 74 -2.59 15.55 -6.27
CA VAL A 74 -3.57 14.47 -6.53
C VAL A 74 -4.57 14.90 -7.60
N SER A 75 -5.14 16.11 -7.49
CA SER A 75 -6.10 16.63 -8.46
C SER A 75 -5.48 16.76 -9.86
N ALA A 76 -4.27 17.29 -9.96
CA ALA A 76 -3.56 17.44 -11.23
C ALA A 76 -3.21 16.08 -11.86
N ALA A 77 -2.89 15.07 -11.04
CA ALA A 77 -2.52 13.74 -11.50
C ALA A 77 -3.69 12.95 -12.10
N LEU A 78 -4.95 13.36 -11.88
CA LEU A 78 -6.12 12.66 -12.43
C LEU A 78 -6.08 12.50 -13.95
N THR A 79 -5.47 13.42 -14.68
CA THR A 79 -5.30 13.32 -16.14
C THR A 79 -4.36 12.19 -16.59
N GLN A 80 -3.52 11.69 -15.67
CA GLN A 80 -2.56 10.61 -15.90
C GLN A 80 -3.04 9.27 -15.33
N LEU A 81 -4.13 9.28 -14.57
CA LEU A 81 -4.71 8.09 -13.95
C LEU A 81 -5.85 7.53 -14.81
N PRO A 82 -6.13 6.21 -14.75
CA PRO A 82 -7.18 5.59 -15.53
C PRO A 82 -8.56 6.23 -15.28
N GLU A 83 -9.38 6.35 -16.33
CA GLU A 83 -10.77 6.81 -16.22
C GLU A 83 -11.70 5.79 -15.55
N ARG A 84 -11.27 4.52 -15.53
CA ARG A 84 -11.93 3.42 -14.82
C ARG A 84 -10.90 2.73 -13.94
N VAL A 85 -11.26 2.45 -12.69
CA VAL A 85 -10.40 1.75 -11.73
C VAL A 85 -11.13 0.53 -11.17
N ASP A 86 -10.58 -0.64 -11.41
CA ASP A 86 -11.12 -1.91 -10.91
C ASP A 86 -10.48 -2.29 -9.55
N VAL A 87 -9.21 -1.90 -9.32
CA VAL A 87 -8.53 -2.11 -8.05
C VAL A 87 -7.67 -0.89 -7.69
N LEU A 88 -7.84 -0.40 -6.48
CA LEU A 88 -6.94 0.58 -5.87
C LEU A 88 -6.18 -0.07 -4.73
N VAL A 89 -4.85 0.02 -4.77
CA VAL A 89 -3.96 -0.39 -3.68
C VAL A 89 -3.31 0.85 -3.07
N ASN A 90 -3.78 1.27 -1.90
CA ASN A 90 -3.21 2.35 -1.10
C ASN A 90 -2.01 1.83 -0.30
N ASN A 91 -0.85 1.72 -0.98
CA ASN A 91 0.38 1.24 -0.39
C ASN A 91 1.38 2.35 -0.06
N ALA A 92 1.23 3.55 -0.66
CA ALA A 92 2.10 4.68 -0.32
C ALA A 92 2.11 4.95 1.19
N GLY A 93 3.30 5.20 1.74
CA GLY A 93 3.49 5.46 3.16
C GLY A 93 4.81 4.90 3.68
N GLY A 94 5.02 5.05 4.96
CA GLY A 94 6.21 4.59 5.68
C GLY A 94 6.39 5.36 6.97
N ASN A 95 7.34 4.93 7.82
CA ASN A 95 7.65 5.66 9.04
C ASN A 95 8.55 6.86 8.72
N THR A 96 8.00 8.06 8.78
CA THR A 96 8.72 9.32 8.50
C THR A 96 9.76 9.65 9.59
N GLY A 97 9.65 9.04 10.77
CA GLY A 97 10.62 9.22 11.86
C GLY A 97 12.01 8.62 11.55
N PHE A 98 12.13 7.71 10.58
CA PHE A 98 13.45 7.20 10.17
C PHE A 98 14.30 8.24 9.43
N ASP A 99 13.70 9.30 8.90
CA ASP A 99 14.37 10.36 8.15
C ASP A 99 14.56 11.65 8.94
N ARG A 100 14.15 11.67 10.21
CA ARG A 100 14.14 12.87 11.04
C ARG A 100 15.03 12.71 12.27
N ALA A 101 15.59 13.82 12.73
CA ALA A 101 16.20 13.86 14.04
C ALA A 101 15.16 13.58 15.13
N ALA A 102 15.59 12.97 16.24
CA ALA A 102 14.74 12.78 17.39
C ALA A 102 14.23 14.14 17.91
N VAL A 103 12.96 14.18 18.27
CA VAL A 103 12.35 15.38 18.86
C VAL A 103 12.93 15.55 20.28
N GLY A 104 13.43 16.75 20.58
CA GLY A 104 13.98 17.09 21.89
C GLY A 104 12.90 17.16 22.98
N ASP A 105 13.32 16.98 24.23
CA ASP A 105 12.43 17.07 25.38
C ASP A 105 11.78 18.47 25.46
N GLY A 106 10.46 18.51 25.56
CA GLY A 106 9.69 19.76 25.61
C GLY A 106 9.46 20.46 24.27
N ASP A 107 9.99 19.94 23.16
CA ASP A 107 9.71 20.48 21.82
C ASP A 107 8.34 20.04 21.30
N LEU A 108 7.30 20.70 21.72
CA LEU A 108 5.92 20.44 21.28
C LEU A 108 5.72 20.73 19.78
N ALA A 109 6.46 21.68 19.21
CA ALA A 109 6.35 22.03 17.79
C ALA A 109 6.95 20.90 16.93
N GLY A 110 8.13 20.41 17.27
CA GLY A 110 8.76 19.25 16.64
C GLY A 110 7.90 18.00 16.78
N LEU A 111 7.35 17.74 17.95
CA LEU A 111 6.43 16.62 18.18
C LEU A 111 5.20 16.71 17.26
N ALA A 112 4.56 17.87 17.20
CA ALA A 112 3.39 18.07 16.33
C ALA A 112 3.74 17.89 14.85
N ALA A 113 4.91 18.34 14.41
CA ALA A 113 5.40 18.17 13.05
C ALA A 113 5.67 16.69 12.70
N ASP A 114 6.23 15.90 13.63
CA ASP A 114 6.42 14.46 13.43
C ASP A 114 5.08 13.73 13.28
N TRP A 115 4.12 14.03 14.15
CA TRP A 115 2.79 13.43 14.10
C TRP A 115 2.08 13.75 12.78
N ARG A 116 2.08 15.03 12.36
CA ARG A 116 1.48 15.43 11.08
C ARG A 116 2.11 14.70 9.91
N ALA A 117 3.45 14.61 9.86
CA ALA A 117 4.14 13.95 8.76
C ALA A 117 3.76 12.47 8.63
N ASN A 118 3.62 11.73 9.75
CA ASN A 118 3.16 10.34 9.71
C ASN A 118 1.68 10.21 9.31
N LEU A 119 0.81 11.13 9.78
CA LEU A 119 -0.59 11.16 9.37
C LEU A 119 -0.74 11.50 7.87
N ASP A 120 0.01 12.47 7.38
CA ASP A 120 -0.01 12.87 5.97
C ASP A 120 0.46 11.72 5.06
N ALA A 121 1.61 11.14 5.38
CA ALA A 121 2.22 10.10 4.54
C ALA A 121 1.42 8.79 4.53
N ASN A 122 0.71 8.43 5.60
CA ASN A 122 0.11 7.11 5.76
C ASN A 122 -1.42 7.09 5.71
N LEU A 123 -2.09 8.13 6.23
CA LEU A 123 -3.55 8.23 6.24
C LEU A 123 -4.04 9.15 5.14
N LEU A 124 -3.62 10.42 5.16
CA LEU A 124 -4.16 11.43 4.24
C LEU A 124 -3.86 11.08 2.79
N SER A 125 -2.69 10.50 2.49
CA SER A 125 -2.35 9.99 1.16
C SER A 125 -3.36 8.97 0.65
N ALA A 126 -3.82 8.03 1.48
CA ALA A 126 -4.83 7.04 1.12
C ALA A 126 -6.22 7.67 0.97
N VAL A 127 -6.59 8.56 1.89
CA VAL A 127 -7.88 9.28 1.87
C VAL A 127 -8.02 10.10 0.58
N LEU A 128 -7.03 10.92 0.25
CA LEU A 128 -7.10 11.82 -0.91
C LEU A 128 -7.16 11.06 -2.23
N VAL A 129 -6.32 10.05 -2.41
CA VAL A 129 -6.32 9.25 -3.65
C VAL A 129 -7.62 8.47 -3.79
N THR A 130 -8.14 7.87 -2.71
CA THR A 130 -9.41 7.15 -2.73
C THR A 130 -10.56 8.08 -3.07
N ALA A 131 -10.65 9.25 -2.42
CA ALA A 131 -11.69 10.24 -2.69
C ALA A 131 -11.64 10.73 -4.15
N ALA A 132 -10.45 11.05 -4.66
CA ALA A 132 -10.28 11.52 -6.03
C ALA A 132 -10.65 10.45 -7.09
N LEU A 133 -10.45 9.15 -6.79
CA LEU A 133 -10.78 8.05 -7.69
C LEU A 133 -12.19 7.49 -7.47
N THR A 134 -12.93 7.89 -6.43
CA THR A 134 -14.29 7.39 -6.14
C THR A 134 -15.26 7.50 -7.33
N PRO A 135 -15.27 8.58 -8.13
CA PRO A 135 -16.12 8.65 -9.33
C PRO A 135 -15.71 7.68 -10.44
N ARG A 136 -14.46 7.19 -10.42
CA ARG A 136 -13.89 6.30 -11.44
C ARG A 136 -13.92 4.82 -11.07
N PHE A 137 -14.31 4.48 -9.84
CA PHE A 137 -14.42 3.07 -9.46
C PHE A 137 -15.47 2.34 -10.27
N ALA A 138 -15.06 1.22 -10.84
CA ALA A 138 -15.96 0.27 -11.49
C ALA A 138 -16.96 -0.29 -10.45
N PRO A 139 -18.13 -0.77 -10.87
CA PRO A 139 -18.94 -1.67 -10.04
C PRO A 139 -18.06 -2.84 -9.56
N ASP A 140 -18.28 -3.27 -8.33
CA ASP A 140 -17.50 -4.35 -7.71
C ASP A 140 -15.98 -4.10 -7.64
N ALA A 141 -15.53 -2.84 -7.62
CA ALA A 141 -14.12 -2.51 -7.45
C ALA A 141 -13.57 -2.97 -6.09
N ARG A 142 -12.26 -3.06 -5.98
CA ARG A 142 -11.55 -3.49 -4.76
C ARG A 142 -10.63 -2.38 -4.27
N ILE A 143 -10.75 -2.02 -3.01
CA ILE A 143 -9.88 -1.05 -2.34
C ILE A 143 -9.09 -1.80 -1.28
N ILE A 144 -7.76 -1.82 -1.40
CA ILE A 144 -6.87 -2.47 -0.44
C ILE A 144 -5.92 -1.42 0.11
N SER A 145 -6.02 -1.15 1.41
CA SER A 145 -5.16 -0.18 2.09
C SER A 145 -4.11 -0.89 2.95
N PHE A 146 -2.97 -0.24 3.17
CA PHE A 146 -1.89 -0.81 3.96
C PHE A 146 -1.90 -0.30 5.40
N GLY A 147 -2.24 -1.21 6.32
CA GLY A 147 -2.01 -1.09 7.75
C GLY A 147 -0.56 -1.44 8.13
N SER A 148 -0.36 -1.84 9.35
CA SER A 148 0.88 -2.38 9.89
C SER A 148 0.62 -3.05 11.24
N ILE A 149 1.41 -4.04 11.60
CA ILE A 149 1.43 -4.59 12.98
C ILE A 149 1.67 -3.48 14.03
N ALA A 150 2.32 -2.38 13.64
CA ALA A 150 2.55 -1.20 14.47
C ALA A 150 1.25 -0.56 14.98
N ALA A 151 0.14 -0.67 14.23
CA ALA A 151 -1.18 -0.18 14.66
C ALA A 151 -1.66 -0.85 15.95
N ARG A 152 -1.23 -2.09 16.20
CA ARG A 152 -1.64 -2.92 17.35
C ARG A 152 -0.61 -3.03 18.46
N ARG A 153 0.66 -2.71 18.14
CA ARG A 153 1.77 -2.82 19.10
C ARG A 153 2.27 -1.48 19.64
N GLY A 154 1.72 -0.39 19.11
CA GLY A 154 2.24 0.95 19.34
C GLY A 154 3.56 1.17 18.56
N ALA A 155 3.72 2.34 18.02
CA ALA A 155 4.94 2.83 17.37
C ALA A 155 4.80 4.35 17.17
N GLY A 156 4.39 5.06 18.24
CA GLY A 156 4.20 6.50 18.20
C GLY A 156 3.25 6.96 17.10
N SER A 157 3.60 8.06 16.46
CA SER A 157 2.82 8.68 15.39
C SER A 157 2.59 7.76 14.17
N TYR A 158 3.56 6.91 13.83
CA TYR A 158 3.41 5.93 12.74
C TYR A 158 2.35 4.87 13.07
N GLY A 159 2.40 4.28 14.28
CA GLY A 159 1.42 3.29 14.73
C GLY A 159 0.01 3.87 14.77
N ALA A 160 -0.12 5.09 15.30
CA ALA A 160 -1.38 5.82 15.33
C ALA A 160 -1.95 6.08 13.92
N ALA A 161 -1.11 6.51 12.97
CA ALA A 161 -1.54 6.72 11.59
C ALA A 161 -2.00 5.41 10.93
N LYS A 162 -1.34 4.29 11.19
CA LYS A 162 -1.74 2.97 10.66
C LYS A 162 -3.01 2.44 11.32
N ALA A 163 -3.26 2.72 12.60
CA ALA A 163 -4.54 2.43 13.26
C ALA A 163 -5.69 3.25 12.66
N ALA A 164 -5.43 4.53 12.35
CA ALA A 164 -6.40 5.39 11.70
C ALA A 164 -6.78 4.91 10.29
N VAL A 165 -5.85 4.32 9.52
CA VAL A 165 -6.14 3.68 8.23
C VAL A 165 -7.13 2.51 8.40
N GLU A 166 -6.99 1.71 9.47
CA GLU A 166 -7.90 0.59 9.74
C GLU A 166 -9.32 1.08 10.01
N ALA A 167 -9.48 2.09 10.87
CA ALA A 167 -10.77 2.69 11.18
C ALA A 167 -11.41 3.36 9.95
N TRP A 168 -10.63 4.13 9.19
CA TRP A 168 -11.09 4.79 7.97
C TRP A 168 -11.50 3.78 6.89
N SER A 169 -10.77 2.69 6.72
CA SER A 169 -11.12 1.65 5.73
C SER A 169 -12.48 1.00 6.01
N ALA A 170 -12.85 0.83 7.28
CA ALA A 170 -14.18 0.34 7.66
C ALA A 170 -15.29 1.33 7.26
N ASP A 171 -15.02 2.64 7.34
CA ASP A 171 -15.94 3.68 6.89
C ASP A 171 -16.13 3.66 5.36
N VAL A 172 -15.02 3.54 4.61
CA VAL A 172 -15.04 3.37 3.15
C VAL A 172 -15.83 2.13 2.74
N ALA A 173 -15.67 1.01 3.46
CA ALA A 173 -16.43 -0.23 3.20
C ALA A 173 -17.94 -0.01 3.36
N ARG A 174 -18.36 0.76 4.38
CA ARG A 174 -19.76 1.10 4.60
C ARG A 174 -20.30 2.03 3.51
N GLU A 175 -19.54 3.06 3.15
CA GLU A 175 -19.97 4.07 2.17
C GLU A 175 -20.09 3.50 0.77
N LEU A 176 -19.09 2.74 0.33
CA LEU A 176 -19.02 2.25 -1.05
C LEU A 176 -19.60 0.84 -1.24
N GLY A 177 -19.92 0.14 -0.16
CA GLY A 177 -20.54 -1.19 -0.17
C GLY A 177 -21.80 -1.32 -1.04
N PRO A 178 -22.74 -0.34 -1.05
CA PRO A 178 -23.91 -0.38 -1.93
C PRO A 178 -23.60 -0.45 -3.43
N ARG A 179 -22.37 -0.10 -3.84
CA ARG A 179 -21.87 -0.24 -5.22
C ARG A 179 -21.19 -1.59 -5.49
N GLY A 180 -21.24 -2.55 -4.55
CA GLY A 180 -20.50 -3.83 -4.63
C GLY A 180 -19.00 -3.68 -4.36
N ILE A 181 -18.52 -2.50 -3.98
CA ILE A 181 -17.11 -2.22 -3.73
C ILE A 181 -16.72 -2.77 -2.35
N THR A 182 -15.61 -3.49 -2.28
CA THR A 182 -15.05 -3.90 -0.99
C THR A 182 -13.84 -3.05 -0.62
N ALA A 183 -13.68 -2.75 0.67
CA ALA A 183 -12.52 -2.04 1.21
C ALA A 183 -11.95 -2.83 2.38
N ASN A 184 -10.68 -3.21 2.28
CA ASN A 184 -9.98 -4.01 3.28
C ASN A 184 -8.58 -3.47 3.54
N VAL A 185 -8.00 -3.86 4.66
CA VAL A 185 -6.63 -3.51 5.05
C VAL A 185 -5.77 -4.77 5.07
N VAL A 186 -4.60 -4.71 4.45
CA VAL A 186 -3.52 -5.67 4.65
C VAL A 186 -2.55 -5.08 5.67
N SER A 187 -2.28 -5.81 6.75
CA SER A 187 -1.44 -5.37 7.89
C SER A 187 -0.20 -6.25 8.01
N PRO A 188 0.92 -5.88 7.34
CA PRO A 188 2.16 -6.64 7.38
C PRO A 188 2.87 -6.55 8.73
N GLY A 189 3.65 -7.60 9.04
CA GLY A 189 4.70 -7.60 10.05
C GLY A 189 6.07 -7.29 9.45
N LEU A 190 7.13 -7.92 10.00
CA LEU A 190 8.47 -7.86 9.42
C LEU A 190 8.44 -8.44 8.01
N THR A 191 8.68 -7.60 7.00
CA THR A 191 8.70 -7.98 5.59
C THR A 191 10.03 -7.60 4.98
N LEU A 192 10.80 -8.61 4.54
CA LEU A 192 12.08 -8.42 3.86
C LEU A 192 11.86 -8.09 2.37
N GLY A 193 12.85 -7.44 1.76
CA GLY A 193 12.77 -6.98 0.37
C GLY A 193 11.93 -5.69 0.20
N SER A 194 11.56 -5.04 1.31
CA SER A 194 10.95 -3.71 1.31
C SER A 194 11.97 -2.65 1.71
N GLU A 195 11.79 -1.42 1.25
CA GLU A 195 12.62 -0.26 1.67
C GLU A 195 12.19 0.30 3.04
N PHE A 196 11.28 -0.35 3.76
CA PHE A 196 10.67 0.21 4.99
C PHE A 196 11.70 0.51 6.07
N PHE A 197 12.59 -0.46 6.34
CA PHE A 197 13.60 -0.29 7.38
C PHE A 197 14.84 0.47 6.90
N ARG A 198 14.99 0.62 5.57
CA ARG A 198 16.21 1.18 4.96
C ARG A 198 17.43 0.46 5.56
N ASP A 199 18.48 1.17 5.91
CA ASP A 199 19.69 0.59 6.51
C ASP A 199 19.61 0.49 8.05
N THR A 200 18.41 0.69 8.65
CA THR A 200 18.24 0.71 10.11
C THR A 200 17.91 -0.67 10.73
N LEU A 201 17.70 -1.71 9.90
CA LEU A 201 17.42 -3.06 10.37
C LEU A 201 18.70 -3.83 10.69
N THR A 202 19.18 -3.74 11.92
CA THR A 202 20.31 -4.56 12.38
C THR A 202 19.95 -6.04 12.41
N GLU A 203 20.94 -6.94 12.25
CA GLU A 203 20.69 -8.38 12.28
C GLU A 203 20.09 -8.81 13.65
N ALA A 204 20.56 -8.26 14.75
CA ALA A 204 19.99 -8.53 16.08
C ALA A 204 18.51 -8.14 16.17
N ARG A 205 18.12 -6.98 15.62
CA ARG A 205 16.71 -6.55 15.56
C ARG A 205 15.88 -7.47 14.66
N LYS A 206 16.42 -7.87 13.52
CA LYS A 206 15.78 -8.79 12.58
C LYS A 206 15.50 -10.14 13.24
N GLN A 207 16.50 -10.74 13.90
CA GLN A 207 16.35 -12.02 14.60
C GLN A 207 15.32 -11.93 15.75
N ARG A 208 15.31 -10.85 16.52
CA ARG A 208 14.28 -10.62 17.53
C ARG A 208 12.88 -10.57 16.93
N LEU A 209 12.68 -9.84 15.82
CA LEU A 209 11.39 -9.75 15.16
C LEU A 209 10.94 -11.08 14.53
N ILE A 210 11.88 -11.91 14.04
CA ILE A 210 11.59 -13.27 13.57
C ILE A 210 11.16 -14.15 14.75
N ALA A 211 11.85 -14.09 15.88
CA ALA A 211 11.50 -14.88 17.07
C ALA A 211 10.10 -14.55 17.63
N GLU A 212 9.55 -13.37 17.33
CA GLU A 212 8.17 -13.01 17.70
C GLU A 212 7.13 -13.66 16.78
N THR A 213 7.50 -14.14 15.58
CA THR A 213 6.58 -14.83 14.68
C THR A 213 6.29 -16.25 15.15
N ARG A 214 5.10 -16.78 14.88
CA ARG A 214 4.73 -18.16 15.20
C ARG A 214 5.21 -19.15 14.15
N ASN A 215 5.39 -18.69 12.91
CA ASN A 215 5.91 -19.51 11.81
C ASN A 215 7.44 -19.48 11.68
N GLY A 216 8.16 -18.80 12.60
CA GLY A 216 9.61 -18.81 12.71
C GLY A 216 10.38 -18.12 11.58
N ARG A 217 9.71 -17.29 10.76
CA ARG A 217 10.37 -16.59 9.64
C ARG A 217 9.89 -15.15 9.45
N ALA A 218 10.71 -14.34 8.83
CA ALA A 218 10.27 -13.08 8.28
C ALA A 218 9.31 -13.31 7.09
N GLY A 219 8.40 -12.38 6.87
CA GLY A 219 7.62 -12.30 5.64
C GLY A 219 8.46 -11.78 4.47
N THR A 220 7.97 -12.02 3.27
CA THR A 220 8.49 -11.51 2.00
C THR A 220 7.48 -10.59 1.35
N THR A 221 7.90 -9.81 0.36
CA THR A 221 6.97 -9.01 -0.45
C THR A 221 5.96 -9.89 -1.19
N ALA A 222 6.33 -11.13 -1.54
CA ALA A 222 5.44 -12.11 -2.17
C ALA A 222 4.34 -12.61 -1.21
N ASP A 223 4.66 -12.84 0.08
CA ASP A 223 3.64 -13.20 1.08
C ASP A 223 2.55 -12.12 1.18
N VAL A 224 2.96 -10.85 1.15
CA VAL A 224 2.04 -9.71 1.22
C VAL A 224 1.25 -9.56 -0.07
N ALA A 225 1.92 -9.69 -1.23
CA ALA A 225 1.28 -9.60 -2.53
C ALA A 225 0.20 -10.67 -2.73
N ALA A 226 0.43 -11.91 -2.25
CA ALA A 226 -0.56 -12.99 -2.31
C ALA A 226 -1.87 -12.63 -1.58
N ALA A 227 -1.79 -12.00 -0.41
CA ALA A 227 -2.97 -11.53 0.32
C ALA A 227 -3.72 -10.43 -0.44
N VAL A 228 -2.98 -9.49 -1.07
CA VAL A 228 -3.57 -8.45 -1.91
C VAL A 228 -4.25 -9.06 -3.13
N MET A 229 -3.62 -10.01 -3.82
CA MET A 229 -4.20 -10.69 -4.98
C MET A 229 -5.49 -11.44 -4.63
N PHE A 230 -5.55 -12.09 -3.46
CA PHE A 230 -6.80 -12.70 -2.97
C PHE A 230 -7.88 -11.63 -2.77
N LEU A 231 -7.61 -10.57 -2.02
CA LEU A 231 -8.59 -9.51 -1.74
C LEU A 231 -9.04 -8.78 -3.02
N ALA A 232 -8.16 -8.68 -4.03
CA ALA A 232 -8.46 -8.10 -5.34
C ALA A 232 -9.22 -9.04 -6.28
N SER A 233 -9.44 -10.30 -5.89
CA SER A 233 -10.12 -11.30 -6.71
C SER A 233 -11.64 -11.26 -6.53
N PRO A 234 -12.40 -11.81 -7.49
CA PRO A 234 -13.85 -12.03 -7.32
C PRO A 234 -14.20 -12.93 -6.13
N ALA A 235 -13.30 -13.88 -5.78
CA ALA A 235 -13.50 -14.80 -4.65
C ALA A 235 -13.58 -14.09 -3.29
N ALA A 236 -13.01 -12.89 -3.15
CA ALA A 236 -13.09 -12.06 -1.96
C ALA A 236 -14.29 -11.09 -1.96
N GLY A 237 -15.27 -11.26 -2.86
CA GLY A 237 -16.40 -10.34 -3.01
C GLY A 237 -17.30 -10.18 -1.76
N HIS A 238 -17.21 -11.09 -0.80
CA HIS A 238 -17.92 -10.99 0.49
C HIS A 238 -16.99 -10.66 1.67
N VAL A 239 -15.74 -10.28 1.40
CA VAL A 239 -14.75 -9.83 2.39
C VAL A 239 -14.63 -8.32 2.29
N THR A 240 -15.17 -7.59 3.27
CA THR A 240 -15.10 -6.12 3.32
C THR A 240 -15.02 -5.62 4.75
N GLY A 241 -14.39 -4.47 4.98
CA GLY A 241 -14.19 -3.89 6.31
C GLY A 241 -13.19 -4.66 7.19
N GLN A 242 -12.38 -5.58 6.60
CA GLN A 242 -11.52 -6.46 7.36
C GLN A 242 -10.07 -5.97 7.40
N VAL A 243 -9.36 -6.31 8.48
CA VAL A 243 -7.92 -6.16 8.62
C VAL A 243 -7.29 -7.56 8.53
N ILE A 244 -6.60 -7.83 7.44
CA ILE A 244 -5.92 -9.09 7.20
C ILE A 244 -4.46 -8.99 7.64
N HIS A 245 -4.11 -9.67 8.72
CA HIS A 245 -2.77 -9.68 9.27
C HIS A 245 -1.86 -10.64 8.51
N VAL A 246 -0.79 -10.10 7.88
CA VAL A 246 0.23 -10.88 7.17
C VAL A 246 1.56 -10.70 7.91
N ASN A 247 1.68 -11.34 9.07
CA ASN A 247 2.76 -11.09 10.01
C ASN A 247 3.36 -12.36 10.65
N GLY A 248 3.07 -13.54 10.08
CA GLY A 248 3.59 -14.82 10.60
C GLY A 248 3.09 -15.16 12.01
N GLY A 249 1.97 -14.60 12.46
CA GLY A 249 1.42 -14.79 13.80
C GLY A 249 2.12 -13.98 14.89
N ALA A 250 2.94 -12.98 14.53
CA ALA A 250 3.53 -12.07 15.50
C ALA A 250 2.46 -11.23 16.24
N TYR A 251 1.30 -11.01 15.62
CA TYR A 251 0.07 -10.53 16.24
C TYR A 251 -1.09 -11.44 15.76
N LEU A 252 -1.88 -11.96 16.70
CA LEU A 252 -2.89 -12.99 16.40
C LEU A 252 -4.29 -12.45 16.13
N GLY A 253 -4.50 -11.15 16.23
CA GLY A 253 -5.82 -10.55 16.16
C GLY A 253 -6.56 -10.58 17.51
N GLY A 254 -7.61 -9.77 17.67
CA GLY A 254 -8.44 -9.66 18.87
C GLY A 254 -8.97 -8.25 19.00
#